data_5d61d634ff01653de4e2343c55574df9
#
_entry.id   5d61d634ff01653de4e2343c55574df9
#
_cell.length_a   1.000
_cell.length_b   1.000
_cell.length_c   1.000
_cell.angle_alpha   90.00
_cell.angle_beta   90.00
_cell.angle_gamma   90.00
#
_symmetry.space_group_name_H-M   'P 1'
#
loop_
_entity.id
_entity.type
_entity.pdbx_description
1 polymer ?
#
loop_
_entity_poly.entity_id
_entity_poly.type
_entity_poly.pdbx_seq_one_letter_code
_entity_poly.pdbx_strand_id
1 'polypeptide(L)'
;GAETYTFDVGKMLEEHGHEVQYFGLENEKNTVGNRIGSYVTNMDFSQGIKANLNAPFRIIYSREARKKIRAVLDDFQPDVVHLNNIQYHLTPSIILETNKWRKETRKECKIVYTTHDYQLVCPSHGMFDVNMKPCERCLDGHYIHCLQTKCLKNSRAKSLLGTLDGYMWKYSKAYSYVDAYICCSFFLKSKLDTQKRFRDKTIGLHNFKKEMPHLDNIQKKGYVLEFGHLSRDKGTDTLLEVAKKMPNTEFVFIGYGPSVDKMKDIPNVKYLGFKTGEELYRIIAEAAISVCPSEWYE
;
A
#
# COMPACT_ATOMS: atom_id res chain seq x y z
N GLY A 1 -5.84 2.65 3.89
CA GLY A 1 -5.42 1.92 2.70
C GLY A 1 -5.06 0.47 3.03
N ALA A 2 -3.85 0.05 2.73
CA ALA A 2 -3.42 -1.35 2.92
C ALA A 2 -3.54 -1.86 4.36
N GLU A 3 -3.23 -1.05 5.37
CA GLU A 3 -3.40 -1.43 6.78
C GLU A 3 -4.87 -1.68 7.12
N THR A 4 -5.76 -0.77 6.75
CA THR A 4 -7.21 -0.93 6.97
C THR A 4 -7.71 -2.22 6.32
N TYR A 5 -7.30 -2.47 5.06
CA TYR A 5 -7.63 -3.71 4.35
C TYR A 5 -7.14 -4.94 5.13
N THR A 6 -5.89 -4.93 5.61
CA THR A 6 -5.30 -6.06 6.34
C THR A 6 -6.09 -6.39 7.61
N PHE A 7 -6.44 -5.37 8.39
CA PHE A 7 -7.20 -5.56 9.63
C PHE A 7 -8.65 -5.97 9.34
N ASP A 8 -9.27 -5.41 8.31
CA ASP A 8 -10.64 -5.75 7.94
C ASP A 8 -10.75 -7.19 7.41
N VAL A 9 -9.78 -7.65 6.60
CA VAL A 9 -9.69 -9.05 6.16
C VAL A 9 -9.49 -9.98 7.35
N GLY A 10 -8.58 -9.65 8.26
CA GLY A 10 -8.33 -10.47 9.43
C GLY A 10 -9.58 -10.62 10.29
N LYS A 11 -10.25 -9.51 10.59
CA LYS A 11 -11.50 -9.53 11.35
C LYS A 11 -12.60 -10.36 10.67
N MET A 12 -12.75 -10.21 9.35
CA MET A 12 -13.72 -11.00 8.58
C MET A 12 -13.39 -12.50 8.64
N LEU A 13 -12.11 -12.88 8.58
CA LEU A 13 -11.71 -14.27 8.72
C LEU A 13 -12.02 -14.82 10.11
N GLU A 14 -11.76 -14.05 11.18
CA GLU A 14 -12.10 -14.42 12.56
C GLU A 14 -13.61 -14.61 12.73
N GLU A 15 -14.43 -13.71 12.16
CA GLU A 15 -15.90 -13.82 12.15
C GLU A 15 -16.40 -15.08 11.44
N HIS A 16 -15.59 -15.65 10.52
CA HIS A 16 -15.88 -16.92 9.84
C HIS A 16 -15.20 -18.15 10.48
N GLY A 17 -14.67 -17.99 11.71
CA GLY A 17 -14.14 -19.10 12.50
C GLY A 17 -12.68 -19.46 12.20
N HIS A 18 -11.93 -18.61 11.51
CA HIS A 18 -10.49 -18.78 11.32
C HIS A 18 -9.70 -18.16 12.48
N GLU A 19 -8.59 -18.78 12.85
CA GLU A 19 -7.62 -18.17 13.76
C GLU A 19 -6.65 -17.28 12.95
N VAL A 20 -6.47 -16.03 13.38
CA VAL A 20 -5.63 -15.05 12.67
C VAL A 20 -4.54 -14.54 13.61
N GLN A 21 -3.31 -14.49 13.11
CA GLN A 21 -2.20 -13.81 13.78
C GLN A 21 -1.52 -12.86 12.82
N TYR A 22 -0.95 -11.78 13.37
CA TYR A 22 -0.34 -10.72 12.59
C TYR A 22 1.17 -10.67 12.82
N PHE A 23 1.92 -10.53 11.74
CA PHE A 23 3.36 -10.32 11.75
C PHE A 23 3.72 -9.04 11.01
N GLY A 24 4.46 -8.15 11.67
CA GLY A 24 4.78 -6.85 11.11
C GLY A 24 5.90 -6.15 11.87
N LEU A 25 5.86 -4.82 11.87
CA LEU A 25 6.79 -3.98 12.60
C LEU A 25 6.38 -3.83 14.06
N GLU A 26 7.37 -3.69 14.91
CA GLU A 26 7.17 -3.30 16.30
C GLU A 26 6.67 -1.86 16.37
N ASN A 27 5.51 -1.65 17.00
CA ASN A 27 4.93 -0.34 17.24
C ASN A 27 4.03 -0.39 18.46
N GLU A 28 4.18 0.57 19.36
CA GLU A 28 3.37 0.69 20.59
C GLU A 28 1.87 0.86 20.30
N LYS A 29 1.52 1.33 19.10
CA LYS A 29 0.14 1.51 18.64
C LYS A 29 -0.47 0.29 17.98
N ASN A 30 0.25 -0.83 17.90
CA ASN A 30 -0.31 -2.05 17.32
C ASN A 30 -1.46 -2.56 18.19
N THR A 31 -2.63 -2.70 17.59
CA THR A 31 -3.85 -3.23 18.23
C THR A 31 -4.03 -4.73 18.00
N VAL A 32 -3.22 -5.31 17.13
CA VAL A 32 -3.22 -6.73 16.76
C VAL A 32 -1.79 -7.27 16.75
N GLY A 33 -1.64 -8.60 16.84
CA GLY A 33 -0.30 -9.17 16.90
C GLY A 33 -0.26 -10.69 16.75
N ASN A 34 0.83 -11.27 17.24
CA ASN A 34 1.00 -12.71 17.37
C ASN A 34 1.31 -13.09 18.83
N ARG A 35 0.94 -14.32 19.21
CA ARG A 35 0.99 -14.76 20.61
C ARG A 35 2.38 -14.85 21.21
N ILE A 36 3.43 -14.92 20.38
CA ILE A 36 4.82 -14.95 20.86
C ILE A 36 5.50 -13.57 20.89
N GLY A 37 4.78 -12.49 20.51
CA GLY A 37 5.31 -11.13 20.52
C GLY A 37 6.50 -10.90 19.58
N SER A 38 6.57 -11.62 18.46
CA SER A 38 7.69 -11.53 17.51
C SER A 38 7.42 -10.52 16.43
N TYR A 39 8.10 -9.36 16.46
CA TYR A 39 7.95 -8.24 15.52
C TYR A 39 9.30 -7.75 15.05
N VAL A 40 9.35 -7.21 13.83
CA VAL A 40 10.57 -6.63 13.25
C VAL A 40 10.77 -5.21 13.76
N THR A 41 11.99 -4.89 14.14
CA THR A 41 12.34 -3.54 14.60
C THR A 41 12.03 -2.49 13.56
N ASN A 42 11.28 -1.45 13.93
CA ASN A 42 10.98 -0.33 13.08
C ASN A 42 12.26 0.49 12.82
N MET A 43 12.57 0.73 11.55
CA MET A 43 13.72 1.57 11.16
C MET A 43 13.22 2.96 10.82
N ASP A 44 13.69 3.96 11.56
CA ASP A 44 13.45 5.35 11.22
C ASP A 44 14.35 5.79 10.06
N PHE A 45 13.78 5.89 8.86
CA PHE A 45 14.46 6.39 7.67
C PHE A 45 14.60 7.92 7.62
N SER A 46 14.02 8.66 8.56
CA SER A 46 14.07 10.12 8.61
C SER A 46 15.44 10.64 9.04
N GLN A 47 16.15 9.87 9.85
CA GLN A 47 17.48 10.26 10.40
C GLN A 47 18.64 10.09 9.40
N GLY A 48 18.37 9.65 8.17
CA GLY A 48 19.34 9.54 7.08
C GLY A 48 20.27 8.32 7.18
N ILE A 49 20.85 7.95 6.03
CA ILE A 49 21.71 6.76 5.84
C ILE A 49 22.99 6.82 6.70
N LYS A 50 23.39 7.99 7.19
CA LYS A 50 24.61 8.17 7.98
C LYS A 50 24.57 7.50 9.37
N ALA A 51 23.40 7.22 9.91
CA ALA A 51 23.26 6.61 11.24
C ALA A 51 23.43 5.07 11.22
N ASN A 52 23.35 4.41 10.06
CA ASN A 52 23.45 2.95 10.00
C ASN A 52 23.99 2.48 8.64
N LEU A 53 25.29 2.18 8.55
CA LEU A 53 25.96 1.67 7.34
C LEU A 53 25.33 0.40 6.77
N ASN A 54 24.60 -0.37 7.59
CA ASN A 54 23.90 -1.60 7.20
C ASN A 54 22.48 -1.37 6.72
N ALA A 55 21.92 -0.14 6.83
CA ALA A 55 20.54 0.15 6.45
C ALA A 55 20.23 -0.19 4.97
N PRO A 56 21.08 0.13 3.97
CA PRO A 56 20.80 -0.22 2.59
C PRO A 56 20.65 -1.73 2.36
N PHE A 57 21.48 -2.55 3.04
CA PHE A 57 21.40 -4.01 2.92
C PHE A 57 20.16 -4.57 3.61
N ARG A 58 19.75 -4.00 4.75
CA ARG A 58 18.51 -4.41 5.45
C ARG A 58 17.25 -4.08 4.67
N ILE A 59 17.24 -2.98 3.91
CA ILE A 59 16.13 -2.60 3.02
C ILE A 59 15.95 -3.62 1.91
N ILE A 60 17.04 -4.18 1.37
CA ILE A 60 16.97 -5.18 0.31
C ILE A 60 16.72 -6.57 0.90
N TYR A 61 17.39 -6.94 2.00
CA TYR A 61 17.30 -8.28 2.58
C TYR A 61 17.32 -8.24 4.11
N SER A 62 16.19 -8.57 4.75
CA SER A 62 16.07 -8.56 6.21
C SER A 62 16.32 -9.95 6.82
N ARG A 63 17.51 -10.15 7.39
CA ARG A 63 17.80 -11.37 8.17
C ARG A 63 16.97 -11.43 9.46
N GLU A 64 16.68 -10.26 10.05
CA GLU A 64 15.85 -10.15 11.23
C GLU A 64 14.42 -10.62 10.94
N ALA A 65 13.79 -10.09 9.86
CA ALA A 65 12.45 -10.49 9.47
C ALA A 65 12.37 -12.01 9.21
N ARG A 66 13.39 -12.59 8.55
CA ARG A 66 13.47 -14.05 8.37
C ARG A 66 13.47 -14.84 9.66
N LYS A 67 14.31 -14.43 10.62
CA LYS A 67 14.41 -15.12 11.91
C LYS A 67 13.11 -15.01 12.70
N LYS A 68 12.52 -13.80 12.70
CA LYS A 68 11.31 -13.52 13.48
C LYS A 68 10.07 -14.16 12.88
N ILE A 69 9.90 -14.15 11.54
CA ILE A 69 8.78 -14.86 10.89
C ILE A 69 8.91 -16.39 11.11
N ARG A 70 10.13 -16.93 11.10
CA ARG A 70 10.35 -18.35 11.37
C ARG A 70 9.79 -18.76 12.74
N ALA A 71 10.03 -17.98 13.78
CA ALA A 71 9.49 -18.24 15.11
C ALA A 71 7.96 -18.23 15.12
N VAL A 72 7.32 -17.29 14.41
CA VAL A 72 5.85 -17.25 14.28
C VAL A 72 5.32 -18.46 13.52
N LEU A 73 5.99 -18.86 12.44
CA LEU A 73 5.59 -20.04 11.65
C LEU A 73 5.70 -21.35 12.46
N ASP A 74 6.77 -21.50 13.25
CA ASP A 74 7.00 -22.68 14.09
C ASP A 74 5.95 -22.78 15.21
N ASP A 75 5.53 -21.63 15.78
CA ASP A 75 4.53 -21.55 16.84
C ASP A 75 3.10 -21.71 16.33
N PHE A 76 2.73 -20.91 15.31
CA PHE A 76 1.34 -20.84 14.83
C PHE A 76 0.98 -21.92 13.83
N GLN A 77 1.95 -22.39 13.05
CA GLN A 77 1.77 -23.39 12.00
C GLN A 77 0.62 -23.09 11.02
N PRO A 78 0.61 -21.91 10.36
CA PRO A 78 -0.51 -21.46 9.55
C PRO A 78 -0.75 -22.35 8.31
N ASP A 79 -2.01 -22.44 7.88
CA ASP A 79 -2.40 -23.01 6.59
C ASP A 79 -2.25 -21.99 5.45
N VAL A 80 -2.31 -20.70 5.78
CA VAL A 80 -2.14 -19.59 4.82
C VAL A 80 -1.26 -18.50 5.42
N VAL A 81 -0.28 -18.03 4.67
CA VAL A 81 0.46 -16.80 4.94
C VAL A 81 0.01 -15.75 3.93
N HIS A 82 -0.70 -14.73 4.41
CA HIS A 82 -1.23 -13.65 3.59
C HIS A 82 -0.35 -12.40 3.69
N LEU A 83 0.29 -12.03 2.60
CA LEU A 83 1.25 -10.93 2.51
C LEU A 83 0.58 -9.64 2.05
N ASN A 84 0.88 -8.54 2.75
CA ASN A 84 0.44 -7.18 2.42
C ASN A 84 1.62 -6.22 2.62
N ASN A 85 2.05 -5.50 1.60
CA ASN A 85 3.09 -4.46 1.66
C ASN A 85 4.33 -4.84 2.50
N ILE A 86 5.03 -5.88 2.11
CA ILE A 86 6.16 -6.46 2.86
C ILE A 86 7.52 -5.75 2.64
N GLN A 87 7.56 -4.71 1.80
CA GLN A 87 8.81 -4.11 1.35
C GLN A 87 9.50 -3.27 2.43
N TYR A 88 10.80 -3.04 2.19
CA TYR A 88 11.73 -2.25 3.00
C TYR A 88 12.04 -2.79 4.39
N HIS A 89 11.07 -3.23 5.18
CA HIS A 89 11.30 -3.71 6.54
C HIS A 89 11.25 -5.25 6.61
N LEU A 90 10.17 -5.85 6.11
CA LEU A 90 10.01 -7.29 6.10
C LEU A 90 10.79 -7.94 4.97
N THR A 91 10.77 -7.32 3.80
CA THR A 91 11.38 -7.75 2.53
C THR A 91 10.86 -9.11 2.02
N PRO A 92 10.98 -9.44 0.75
CA PRO A 92 10.63 -10.77 0.24
C PRO A 92 11.44 -11.93 0.85
N SER A 93 12.40 -11.62 1.73
CA SER A 93 13.13 -12.65 2.49
C SER A 93 12.21 -13.52 3.35
N ILE A 94 11.06 -12.97 3.81
CA ILE A 94 10.05 -13.73 4.55
C ILE A 94 9.36 -14.78 3.67
N ILE A 95 9.19 -14.52 2.37
CA ILE A 95 8.68 -15.51 1.41
C ILE A 95 9.62 -16.71 1.32
N LEU A 96 10.94 -16.42 1.22
CA LEU A 96 11.96 -17.47 1.19
C LEU A 96 11.93 -18.32 2.46
N GLU A 97 11.75 -17.67 3.62
CA GLU A 97 11.70 -18.41 4.89
C GLU A 97 10.42 -19.24 5.04
N THR A 98 9.27 -18.67 4.67
CA THR A 98 8.00 -19.41 4.66
C THR A 98 8.07 -20.63 3.74
N ASN A 99 8.64 -20.44 2.52
CA ASN A 99 8.81 -21.58 1.60
C ASN A 99 9.80 -22.63 2.12
N LYS A 100 10.86 -22.21 2.81
CA LYS A 100 11.80 -23.13 3.47
C LYS A 100 11.09 -23.89 4.59
N TRP A 101 10.38 -23.21 5.46
CA TRP A 101 9.64 -23.76 6.57
C TRP A 101 8.61 -24.81 6.12
N ARG A 102 7.75 -24.50 5.14
CA ARG A 102 6.74 -25.46 4.65
C ARG A 102 7.35 -26.73 4.04
N LYS A 103 8.57 -26.64 3.47
CA LYS A 103 9.31 -27.80 2.95
C LYS A 103 9.90 -28.65 4.08
N GLU A 104 10.48 -28.02 5.11
CA GLU A 104 11.09 -28.71 6.25
C GLU A 104 10.04 -29.43 7.11
N THR A 105 8.91 -28.79 7.36
CA THR A 105 7.82 -29.33 8.16
C THR A 105 6.87 -30.23 7.37
N ARG A 106 6.94 -30.20 6.03
CA ARG A 106 5.99 -30.85 5.12
C ARG A 106 4.56 -30.39 5.33
N LYS A 107 4.37 -29.21 5.92
CA LYS A 107 3.04 -28.63 6.12
C LYS A 107 2.53 -28.03 4.81
N GLU A 108 1.29 -28.33 4.47
CA GLU A 108 0.61 -27.64 3.39
C GLU A 108 0.26 -26.23 3.85
N CYS A 109 0.99 -25.24 3.33
CA CYS A 109 0.79 -23.85 3.63
C CYS A 109 0.83 -23.04 2.33
N LYS A 110 -0.22 -22.28 2.05
CA LYS A 110 -0.30 -21.41 0.88
C LYS A 110 0.25 -20.03 1.20
N ILE A 111 0.92 -19.42 0.24
CA ILE A 111 1.42 -18.03 0.33
C ILE A 111 0.58 -17.19 -0.63
N VAL A 112 -0.22 -16.30 -0.09
CA VAL A 112 -1.06 -15.37 -0.85
C VAL A 112 -0.51 -13.96 -0.72
N TYR A 113 -0.54 -13.16 -1.77
CA TYR A 113 -0.04 -11.78 -1.77
C TYR A 113 -1.09 -10.82 -2.31
N THR A 114 -1.63 -9.93 -1.46
CA THR A 114 -2.47 -8.82 -1.95
C THR A 114 -1.59 -7.65 -2.35
N THR A 115 -1.74 -7.22 -3.59
CA THR A 115 -1.00 -6.10 -4.18
C THR A 115 -1.84 -4.82 -4.07
N HIS A 116 -1.29 -3.81 -3.37
CA HIS A 116 -1.94 -2.52 -3.14
C HIS A 116 -1.34 -1.39 -3.99
N ASP A 117 -0.22 -1.67 -4.66
CA ASP A 117 0.49 -0.75 -5.53
C ASP A 117 1.25 -1.50 -6.63
N TYR A 118 2.06 -0.79 -7.41
CA TYR A 118 2.81 -1.36 -8.54
C TYR A 118 4.22 -1.83 -8.18
N GLN A 119 4.54 -1.98 -6.91
CA GLN A 119 5.89 -2.27 -6.42
C GLN A 119 6.51 -3.53 -7.04
N LEU A 120 5.72 -4.56 -7.31
CA LEU A 120 6.21 -5.81 -7.90
C LEU A 120 6.75 -5.64 -9.33
N VAL A 121 6.34 -4.58 -10.02
CA VAL A 121 6.72 -4.29 -11.41
C VAL A 121 7.39 -2.93 -11.60
N CYS A 122 7.35 -2.05 -10.59
CA CYS A 122 7.92 -0.70 -10.63
C CYS A 122 8.68 -0.37 -9.34
N PRO A 123 9.99 -0.16 -9.37
CA PRO A 123 10.77 0.19 -8.17
C PRO A 123 10.34 1.48 -7.47
N SER A 124 9.66 2.41 -8.15
CA SER A 124 9.12 3.62 -7.54
C SER A 124 7.69 3.47 -7.00
N HIS A 125 7.09 2.30 -7.16
CA HIS A 125 5.75 1.89 -6.74
C HIS A 125 4.57 2.62 -7.41
N GLY A 126 4.78 3.83 -7.93
CA GLY A 126 3.70 4.66 -8.44
C GLY A 126 3.52 4.61 -9.96
N MET A 127 4.46 3.98 -10.70
CA MET A 127 4.49 4.04 -12.16
C MET A 127 4.46 5.49 -12.71
N PHE A 128 5.18 6.39 -12.04
CA PHE A 128 5.44 7.77 -12.48
C PHE A 128 6.92 8.02 -12.72
N ASP A 129 7.21 8.92 -13.63
CA ASP A 129 8.52 9.54 -13.74
C ASP A 129 8.68 10.72 -12.75
N VAL A 130 9.83 11.38 -12.79
CA VAL A 130 10.14 12.53 -11.91
C VAL A 130 9.27 13.76 -12.18
N ASN A 131 8.58 13.81 -13.32
CA ASN A 131 7.67 14.90 -13.71
C ASN A 131 6.20 14.53 -13.45
N MET A 132 5.95 13.47 -12.71
CA MET A 132 4.60 12.94 -12.43
C MET A 132 3.84 12.51 -13.70
N LYS A 133 4.57 12.10 -14.74
CA LYS A 133 3.95 11.50 -15.93
C LYS A 133 3.92 9.98 -15.81
N PRO A 134 2.86 9.31 -16.28
CA PRO A 134 2.79 7.85 -16.31
C PRO A 134 4.01 7.22 -16.96
N CYS A 135 4.58 6.20 -16.32
CA CYS A 135 5.81 5.54 -16.75
C CYS A 135 5.69 4.02 -16.66
N GLU A 136 5.78 3.34 -17.76
CA GLU A 136 5.66 1.88 -17.87
C GLU A 136 6.97 1.18 -18.25
N ARG A 137 8.10 1.88 -18.21
CA ARG A 137 9.40 1.37 -18.72
C ARG A 137 9.94 0.13 -18.02
N CYS A 138 9.50 -0.12 -16.78
CA CYS A 138 9.97 -1.26 -15.97
C CYS A 138 9.04 -2.48 -16.01
N LEU A 139 7.89 -2.42 -16.69
CA LEU A 139 6.87 -3.47 -16.65
C LEU A 139 7.36 -4.84 -17.13
N ASP A 140 8.28 -4.88 -18.09
CA ASP A 140 8.93 -6.09 -18.59
C ASP A 140 10.04 -6.63 -17.65
N GLY A 141 10.25 -5.97 -16.51
CA GLY A 141 11.28 -6.32 -15.54
C GLY A 141 12.67 -5.78 -15.88
N HIS A 142 12.80 -4.76 -16.75
CA HIS A 142 14.03 -4.03 -16.99
C HIS A 142 14.18 -2.83 -16.04
N TYR A 143 14.49 -3.10 -14.77
CA TYR A 143 14.51 -2.12 -13.69
C TYR A 143 15.64 -1.06 -13.81
N ILE A 144 16.57 -1.22 -14.76
CA ILE A 144 17.64 -0.24 -15.05
C ILE A 144 17.06 1.14 -15.40
N HIS A 145 15.87 1.18 -15.98
CA HIS A 145 15.18 2.43 -16.29
C HIS A 145 14.93 3.30 -15.06
N CYS A 146 14.74 2.72 -13.88
CA CYS A 146 14.61 3.46 -12.63
C CYS A 146 15.87 4.28 -12.33
N LEU A 147 17.05 3.70 -12.49
CA LEU A 147 18.32 4.42 -12.32
C LEU A 147 18.51 5.50 -13.38
N GLN A 148 18.25 5.18 -14.65
CA GLN A 148 18.43 6.11 -15.79
C GLN A 148 17.57 7.36 -15.64
N THR A 149 16.33 7.20 -15.18
CA THR A 149 15.35 8.30 -15.02
C THR A 149 15.37 8.92 -13.61
N LYS A 150 16.19 8.39 -12.69
CA LYS A 150 16.24 8.82 -11.27
C LYS A 150 14.85 8.84 -10.60
N CYS A 151 13.97 7.90 -10.96
CA CYS A 151 12.54 7.95 -10.61
C CYS A 151 12.28 7.92 -9.08
N LEU A 152 13.22 7.42 -8.26
CA LEU A 152 13.10 7.47 -6.80
C LEU A 152 13.57 8.81 -6.24
N LYS A 153 12.62 9.72 -6.03
CA LYS A 153 12.81 11.05 -5.42
C LYS A 153 13.93 11.86 -6.11
N ASN A 154 14.06 11.76 -7.44
CA ASN A 154 15.08 12.40 -8.27
C ASN A 154 16.53 12.15 -7.76
N SER A 155 16.79 11.02 -7.14
CA SER A 155 18.06 10.66 -6.53
C SER A 155 18.69 9.45 -7.23
N ARG A 156 19.94 9.60 -7.74
CA ARG A 156 20.68 8.48 -8.33
C ARG A 156 20.92 7.36 -7.34
N ALA A 157 21.31 7.69 -6.10
CA ALA A 157 21.60 6.68 -5.07
C ALA A 157 20.36 5.87 -4.69
N LYS A 158 19.21 6.55 -4.48
CA LYS A 158 17.94 5.87 -4.19
C LYS A 158 17.47 5.02 -5.36
N SER A 159 17.59 5.54 -6.59
CA SER A 159 17.19 4.82 -7.80
C SER A 159 18.11 3.63 -8.10
N LEU A 160 19.40 3.73 -7.78
CA LEU A 160 20.32 2.58 -7.82
C LEU A 160 19.89 1.50 -6.83
N LEU A 161 19.58 1.88 -5.58
CA LEU A 161 19.11 0.94 -4.55
C LEU A 161 17.81 0.23 -4.99
N GLY A 162 16.84 0.99 -5.50
CA GLY A 162 15.59 0.40 -6.01
C GLY A 162 15.79 -0.50 -7.24
N THR A 163 16.75 -0.16 -8.10
CA THR A 163 17.13 -1.00 -9.25
C THR A 163 17.75 -2.32 -8.78
N LEU A 164 18.67 -2.25 -7.81
CA LEU A 164 19.30 -3.44 -7.22
C LEU A 164 18.30 -4.33 -6.51
N ASP A 165 17.39 -3.75 -5.73
CA ASP A 165 16.29 -4.46 -5.08
C ASP A 165 15.42 -5.19 -6.11
N GLY A 166 14.95 -4.48 -7.14
CA GLY A 166 14.15 -5.06 -8.21
C GLY A 166 14.82 -6.26 -8.90
N TYR A 167 16.11 -6.13 -9.26
CA TYR A 167 16.84 -7.23 -9.88
C TYR A 167 17.13 -8.37 -8.92
N MET A 168 17.52 -8.08 -7.68
CA MET A 168 17.75 -9.11 -6.67
C MET A 168 16.52 -10.00 -6.52
N TRP A 169 15.33 -9.41 -6.35
CA TRP A 169 14.11 -10.18 -6.16
C TRP A 169 13.57 -10.79 -7.44
N LYS A 170 13.90 -10.25 -8.61
CA LYS A 170 13.63 -10.89 -9.89
C LYS A 170 14.41 -12.20 -10.04
N TYR A 171 15.70 -12.21 -9.70
CA TYR A 171 16.57 -13.36 -9.89
C TYR A 171 16.57 -14.36 -8.71
N SER A 172 16.24 -13.92 -7.49
CA SER A 172 16.14 -14.78 -6.30
C SER A 172 14.99 -15.80 -6.37
N LYS A 173 14.07 -15.64 -7.32
CA LYS A 173 12.85 -16.46 -7.46
C LYS A 173 11.90 -16.40 -6.24
N ALA A 174 12.10 -15.46 -5.28
CA ALA A 174 11.26 -15.38 -4.08
C ALA A 174 9.77 -15.32 -4.44
N TYR A 175 9.43 -14.42 -5.37
CA TYR A 175 8.04 -14.25 -5.81
C TYR A 175 7.46 -15.48 -6.55
N SER A 176 8.27 -16.40 -7.04
CA SER A 176 7.76 -17.65 -7.64
C SER A 176 7.16 -18.61 -6.62
N TYR A 177 7.48 -18.43 -5.32
CA TYR A 177 6.94 -19.25 -4.23
C TYR A 177 5.57 -18.76 -3.72
N VAL A 178 5.13 -17.59 -4.15
CA VAL A 178 3.77 -17.11 -3.91
C VAL A 178 2.81 -17.95 -4.76
N ASP A 179 1.76 -18.45 -4.14
CA ASP A 179 0.79 -19.35 -4.78
C ASP A 179 -0.28 -18.54 -5.53
N ALA A 180 -0.71 -17.38 -4.99
CA ALA A 180 -1.67 -16.49 -5.65
C ALA A 180 -1.38 -15.00 -5.35
N TYR A 181 -1.61 -14.14 -6.34
CA TYR A 181 -1.58 -12.68 -6.21
C TYR A 181 -2.98 -12.13 -6.35
N ILE A 182 -3.49 -11.49 -5.31
CA ILE A 182 -4.75 -10.76 -5.34
C ILE A 182 -4.45 -9.32 -5.76
N CYS A 183 -4.96 -8.90 -6.89
CA CYS A 183 -4.83 -7.54 -7.41
C CYS A 183 -6.11 -6.77 -7.11
N CYS A 184 -6.02 -5.64 -6.40
CA CYS A 184 -7.18 -4.86 -5.97
C CYS A 184 -7.94 -4.18 -7.13
N SER A 185 -7.40 -4.24 -8.37
CA SER A 185 -8.11 -3.84 -9.59
C SER A 185 -7.67 -4.68 -10.78
N PHE A 186 -8.53 -4.78 -11.80
CA PHE A 186 -8.18 -5.43 -13.06
C PHE A 186 -7.08 -4.68 -13.81
N PHE A 187 -6.98 -3.37 -13.60
CA PHE A 187 -5.88 -2.57 -14.15
C PHE A 187 -4.54 -2.98 -13.53
N LEU A 188 -4.43 -3.04 -12.20
CA LEU A 188 -3.23 -3.53 -11.50
C LEU A 188 -2.87 -4.95 -11.95
N LYS A 189 -3.87 -5.85 -12.05
CA LYS A 189 -3.69 -7.19 -12.60
C LYS A 189 -3.05 -7.14 -13.99
N SER A 190 -3.57 -6.31 -14.90
CA SER A 190 -3.03 -6.19 -16.26
C SER A 190 -1.55 -5.77 -16.28
N LYS A 191 -1.12 -4.94 -15.33
CA LYS A 191 0.28 -4.52 -15.20
C LYS A 191 1.17 -5.62 -14.64
N LEU A 192 0.70 -6.41 -13.68
CA LEU A 192 1.45 -7.58 -13.20
C LEU A 192 1.58 -8.66 -14.28
N ASP A 193 0.53 -8.90 -15.05
CA ASP A 193 0.48 -9.92 -16.11
C ASP A 193 1.47 -9.66 -17.26
N THR A 194 2.06 -8.47 -17.35
CA THR A 194 3.17 -8.19 -18.29
C THR A 194 4.38 -9.05 -18.02
N GLN A 195 4.60 -9.46 -16.75
CA GLN A 195 5.69 -10.35 -16.38
C GLN A 195 5.19 -11.80 -16.24
N LYS A 196 5.77 -12.72 -17.03
CA LYS A 196 5.41 -14.14 -17.05
C LYS A 196 5.36 -14.78 -15.65
N ARG A 197 6.22 -14.32 -14.70
CA ARG A 197 6.29 -14.88 -13.33
C ARG A 197 5.02 -14.64 -12.49
N PHE A 198 4.15 -13.70 -12.89
CA PHE A 198 2.91 -13.38 -12.18
C PHE A 198 1.66 -13.85 -12.93
N ARG A 199 1.68 -13.83 -14.28
CA ARG A 199 0.52 -13.96 -15.18
C ARG A 199 -0.46 -15.07 -14.80
N ASP A 200 0.06 -16.26 -14.49
CA ASP A 200 -0.79 -17.44 -14.24
C ASP A 200 -1.27 -17.54 -12.78
N LYS A 201 -0.89 -16.56 -11.94
CA LYS A 201 -1.16 -16.56 -10.50
C LYS A 201 -1.95 -15.33 -10.05
N THR A 202 -2.24 -14.38 -10.93
CA THR A 202 -2.95 -13.15 -10.61
C THR A 202 -4.45 -13.32 -10.66
N ILE A 203 -5.13 -12.81 -9.64
CA ILE A 203 -6.59 -12.77 -9.51
C ILE A 203 -6.99 -11.31 -9.33
N GLY A 204 -7.88 -10.80 -10.18
CA GLY A 204 -8.49 -9.48 -9.98
C GLY A 204 -9.63 -9.59 -8.97
N LEU A 205 -9.47 -8.95 -7.82
CA LEU A 205 -10.49 -8.91 -6.77
C LEU A 205 -10.48 -7.52 -6.13
N HIS A 206 -11.54 -6.75 -6.36
CA HIS A 206 -11.67 -5.44 -5.75
C HIS A 206 -11.70 -5.53 -4.23
N ASN A 207 -11.11 -4.52 -3.57
CA ASN A 207 -11.21 -4.41 -2.13
C ASN A 207 -12.69 -4.35 -1.73
N PHE A 208 -13.05 -5.12 -0.72
CA PHE A 208 -14.38 -5.07 -0.15
C PHE A 208 -14.54 -3.82 0.71
N LYS A 209 -15.76 -3.43 0.93
CA LYS A 209 -16.13 -2.34 1.83
C LYS A 209 -17.04 -2.90 2.92
N LYS A 210 -16.77 -2.49 4.16
CA LYS A 210 -17.72 -2.73 5.25
C LYS A 210 -19.04 -2.04 4.96
N GLU A 211 -20.10 -2.61 5.47
CA GLU A 211 -21.41 -1.97 5.44
C GLU A 211 -21.31 -0.58 6.08
N MET A 212 -21.93 0.38 5.42
CA MET A 212 -22.01 1.73 5.97
C MET A 212 -22.99 1.74 7.15
N PRO A 213 -22.69 2.49 8.22
CA PRO A 213 -23.65 2.64 9.29
C PRO A 213 -24.96 3.24 8.74
N HIS A 214 -26.07 2.79 9.25
CA HIS A 214 -27.35 3.42 8.97
C HIS A 214 -27.33 4.85 9.55
N LEU A 215 -27.61 5.83 8.70
CA LEU A 215 -27.60 7.23 9.07
C LEU A 215 -29.01 7.80 8.92
N ASP A 216 -29.62 8.20 10.04
CA ASP A 216 -30.93 8.83 10.05
C ASP A 216 -30.85 10.33 9.70
N ASN A 217 -31.94 10.86 9.11
CA ASN A 217 -32.16 12.30 8.88
C ASN A 217 -31.07 12.97 8.03
N ILE A 218 -30.60 12.31 6.96
CA ILE A 218 -29.63 12.89 6.03
C ILE A 218 -30.31 13.94 5.14
N GLN A 219 -29.79 15.16 5.18
CA GLN A 219 -30.18 16.24 4.27
C GLN A 219 -29.00 16.62 3.36
N LYS A 220 -29.23 16.63 2.06
CA LYS A 220 -28.23 17.04 1.08
C LYS A 220 -27.93 18.54 1.22
N LYS A 221 -26.63 18.89 1.37
CA LYS A 221 -26.14 20.27 1.57
C LYS A 221 -25.60 20.92 0.32
N GLY A 222 -25.60 20.24 -0.82
CA GLY A 222 -25.29 20.82 -2.12
C GLY A 222 -23.79 20.98 -2.43
N TYR A 223 -22.87 20.60 -1.54
CA TYR A 223 -21.42 20.73 -1.79
C TYR A 223 -20.82 19.55 -2.56
N VAL A 224 -19.69 19.84 -3.21
CA VAL A 224 -18.80 18.85 -3.84
C VAL A 224 -17.77 18.39 -2.80
N LEU A 225 -17.61 17.08 -2.60
CA LEU A 225 -16.72 16.51 -1.58
C LEU A 225 -15.53 15.78 -2.20
N GLU A 226 -14.33 16.08 -1.72
CA GLU A 226 -13.14 15.23 -1.82
C GLU A 226 -12.69 14.79 -0.43
N PHE A 227 -12.35 13.51 -0.27
CA PHE A 227 -11.84 13.00 1.00
C PHE A 227 -10.73 11.97 0.79
N GLY A 228 -9.74 11.97 1.69
CA GLY A 228 -8.60 11.06 1.67
C GLY A 228 -7.25 11.74 1.83
N HIS A 229 -6.25 11.30 1.07
CA HIS A 229 -4.94 11.94 1.02
C HIS A 229 -4.98 13.10 0.03
N LEU A 230 -4.86 14.32 0.55
CA LEU A 230 -5.02 15.55 -0.24
C LEU A 230 -3.69 15.94 -0.89
N SER A 231 -3.45 15.45 -2.10
CA SER A 231 -2.20 15.61 -2.82
C SER A 231 -2.42 15.74 -4.33
N ARG A 232 -1.38 16.18 -5.03
CA ARG A 232 -1.42 16.39 -6.48
C ARG A 232 -1.76 15.12 -7.25
N ASP A 233 -1.15 13.99 -6.88
CA ASP A 233 -1.40 12.68 -7.52
C ASP A 233 -2.84 12.19 -7.32
N LYS A 234 -3.49 12.62 -6.22
CA LYS A 234 -4.91 12.36 -5.97
C LYS A 234 -5.83 13.38 -6.66
N GLY A 235 -5.26 14.33 -7.40
CA GLY A 235 -6.00 15.33 -8.18
C GLY A 235 -6.55 16.50 -7.38
N THR A 236 -6.18 16.62 -6.09
CA THR A 236 -6.64 17.72 -5.24
C THR A 236 -6.32 19.08 -5.86
N ASP A 237 -5.10 19.24 -6.41
CA ASP A 237 -4.72 20.53 -7.03
C ASP A 237 -5.62 20.86 -8.23
N THR A 238 -5.96 19.89 -9.05
CA THR A 238 -6.88 20.04 -10.18
C THR A 238 -8.28 20.42 -9.71
N LEU A 239 -8.77 19.78 -8.63
CA LEU A 239 -10.08 20.12 -8.06
C LEU A 239 -10.11 21.53 -7.47
N LEU A 240 -9.01 22.01 -6.89
CA LEU A 240 -8.90 23.41 -6.43
C LEU A 240 -8.97 24.42 -7.59
N GLU A 241 -8.39 24.09 -8.75
CA GLU A 241 -8.53 24.93 -9.94
C GLU A 241 -9.97 24.94 -10.49
N VAL A 242 -10.70 23.81 -10.37
CA VAL A 242 -12.13 23.75 -10.68
C VAL A 242 -12.92 24.61 -9.69
N ALA A 243 -12.63 24.54 -8.39
CA ALA A 243 -13.31 25.35 -7.37
C ALA A 243 -13.19 26.86 -7.66
N LYS A 244 -12.00 27.34 -8.03
CA LYS A 244 -11.79 28.74 -8.43
C LYS A 244 -12.66 29.18 -9.62
N LYS A 245 -12.95 28.27 -10.54
CA LYS A 245 -13.80 28.53 -11.73
C LYS A 245 -15.29 28.40 -11.44
N MET A 246 -15.67 27.85 -10.27
CA MET A 246 -17.06 27.66 -9.86
C MET A 246 -17.36 28.37 -8.52
N PRO A 247 -17.27 29.71 -8.44
CA PRO A 247 -17.32 30.44 -7.18
C PRO A 247 -18.65 30.32 -6.42
N ASN A 248 -19.71 29.91 -7.10
CA ASN A 248 -21.05 29.70 -6.51
C ASN A 248 -21.28 28.27 -6.00
N THR A 249 -20.29 27.40 -6.12
CA THR A 249 -20.37 26.00 -5.65
C THR A 249 -19.42 25.83 -4.47
N GLU A 250 -19.93 25.31 -3.36
CA GLU A 250 -19.10 24.99 -2.19
C GLU A 250 -18.34 23.67 -2.45
N PHE A 251 -17.03 23.68 -2.15
CA PHE A 251 -16.16 22.50 -2.19
C PHE A 251 -15.68 22.18 -0.78
N VAL A 252 -15.89 20.97 -0.35
CA VAL A 252 -15.49 20.47 0.97
C VAL A 252 -14.37 19.45 0.82
N PHE A 253 -13.31 19.62 1.61
CA PHE A 253 -12.15 18.72 1.62
C PHE A 253 -11.95 18.12 3.01
N ILE A 254 -11.75 16.78 3.04
CA ILE A 254 -11.53 16.03 4.28
C ILE A 254 -10.28 15.17 4.13
N GLY A 255 -9.36 15.26 5.10
CA GLY A 255 -8.17 14.42 5.13
C GLY A 255 -6.92 15.18 5.52
N TYR A 256 -5.78 14.73 5.01
CA TYR A 256 -4.49 15.37 5.22
C TYR A 256 -3.63 15.24 3.97
N GLY A 257 -2.67 16.15 3.79
CA GLY A 257 -1.75 16.07 2.66
C GLY A 257 -1.12 17.42 2.32
N PRO A 258 -0.16 17.43 1.39
CA PRO A 258 0.61 18.61 1.04
C PRO A 258 -0.22 19.70 0.32
N SER A 259 -1.39 19.37 -0.22
CA SER A 259 -2.25 20.34 -0.92
C SER A 259 -3.13 21.17 0.02
N VAL A 260 -3.17 20.87 1.33
CA VAL A 260 -4.02 21.60 2.31
C VAL A 260 -3.69 23.09 2.36
N ASP A 261 -2.41 23.45 2.33
CA ASP A 261 -2.00 24.86 2.39
C ASP A 261 -2.50 25.69 1.20
N LYS A 262 -2.81 25.06 0.07
CA LYS A 262 -3.32 25.74 -1.15
C LYS A 262 -4.80 26.09 -1.05
N MET A 263 -5.51 25.64 -0.02
CA MET A 263 -6.94 25.85 0.17
C MET A 263 -7.27 27.19 0.82
N LYS A 264 -6.32 27.76 1.56
CA LYS A 264 -6.54 28.89 2.49
C LYS A 264 -7.15 30.13 1.86
N ASP A 265 -6.86 30.41 0.58
CA ASP A 265 -7.25 31.65 -0.08
C ASP A 265 -8.36 31.45 -1.14
N ILE A 266 -9.09 30.35 -1.09
CA ILE A 266 -10.16 30.08 -2.03
C ILE A 266 -11.51 30.15 -1.29
N PRO A 267 -12.31 31.21 -1.53
CA PRO A 267 -13.47 31.55 -0.69
C PRO A 267 -14.56 30.48 -0.59
N ASN A 268 -14.75 29.69 -1.66
CA ASN A 268 -15.76 28.63 -1.73
C ASN A 268 -15.19 27.24 -1.40
N VAL A 269 -13.97 27.18 -0.83
CA VAL A 269 -13.34 25.94 -0.36
C VAL A 269 -13.38 25.88 1.16
N LYS A 270 -13.87 24.76 1.70
CA LYS A 270 -13.92 24.49 3.12
C LYS A 270 -13.10 23.21 3.45
N TYR A 271 -12.08 23.37 4.28
CA TYR A 271 -11.29 22.27 4.80
C TYR A 271 -11.74 21.89 6.19
N LEU A 272 -12.13 20.62 6.39
CA LEU A 272 -12.68 20.10 7.66
C LEU A 272 -11.67 19.29 8.47
N GLY A 273 -10.42 19.18 8.00
CA GLY A 273 -9.42 18.35 8.66
C GLY A 273 -9.63 16.85 8.44
N PHE A 274 -8.96 16.03 9.22
CA PHE A 274 -9.10 14.58 9.18
C PHE A 274 -10.35 14.13 9.95
N LYS A 275 -11.18 13.31 9.34
CA LYS A 275 -12.41 12.77 9.93
C LYS A 275 -12.45 11.26 9.77
N THR A 276 -13.12 10.58 10.70
CA THR A 276 -13.31 9.12 10.70
C THR A 276 -14.70 8.75 11.22
N GLY A 277 -15.04 7.47 11.12
CA GLY A 277 -16.26 6.91 11.71
C GLY A 277 -17.53 7.58 11.20
N GLU A 278 -18.53 7.68 12.04
CA GLU A 278 -19.87 8.18 11.69
C GLU A 278 -19.85 9.63 11.19
N GLU A 279 -18.97 10.48 11.75
CA GLU A 279 -18.82 11.87 11.31
C GLU A 279 -18.43 11.95 9.82
N LEU A 280 -17.42 11.14 9.39
CA LEU A 280 -17.02 11.05 7.99
C LEU A 280 -18.17 10.56 7.10
N TYR A 281 -18.84 9.49 7.52
CA TYR A 281 -19.96 8.94 6.74
C TYR A 281 -21.12 9.92 6.60
N ARG A 282 -21.41 10.69 7.64
CA ARG A 282 -22.43 11.74 7.59
C ARG A 282 -22.09 12.83 6.59
N ILE A 283 -20.86 13.30 6.59
CA ILE A 283 -20.41 14.32 5.62
C ILE A 283 -20.46 13.77 4.19
N ILE A 284 -20.08 12.51 3.98
CA ILE A 284 -20.19 11.86 2.66
C ILE A 284 -21.66 11.76 2.23
N ALA A 285 -22.55 11.39 3.14
CA ALA A 285 -23.98 11.22 2.86
C ALA A 285 -24.67 12.57 2.57
N GLU A 286 -24.25 13.66 3.22
CA GLU A 286 -24.78 15.02 3.03
C GLU A 286 -24.27 15.70 1.74
N ALA A 287 -23.16 15.24 1.17
CA ALA A 287 -22.61 15.82 -0.07
C ALA A 287 -23.58 15.64 -1.26
N ALA A 288 -23.63 16.63 -2.16
CA ALA A 288 -24.33 16.48 -3.43
C ALA A 288 -23.67 15.38 -4.28
N ILE A 289 -22.34 15.49 -4.39
CA ILE A 289 -21.49 14.50 -5.08
C ILE A 289 -20.17 14.36 -4.31
N SER A 290 -19.59 13.15 -4.37
CA SER A 290 -18.20 12.90 -3.99
C SER A 290 -17.39 12.68 -5.26
N VAL A 291 -16.20 13.28 -5.32
CA VAL A 291 -15.31 13.19 -6.47
C VAL A 291 -14.00 12.50 -6.08
N CYS A 292 -13.48 11.69 -6.97
CA CYS A 292 -12.16 11.08 -6.87
C CYS A 292 -11.36 11.51 -8.11
N PRO A 293 -10.71 12.68 -8.07
CA PRO A 293 -10.09 13.28 -9.26
C PRO A 293 -8.68 12.74 -9.53
N SER A 294 -8.33 11.59 -8.98
CA SER A 294 -6.99 11.00 -9.06
C SER A 294 -6.39 11.08 -10.46
N GLU A 295 -5.19 11.64 -10.54
CA GLU A 295 -4.34 11.67 -11.74
C GLU A 295 -3.39 10.46 -11.78
N TRP A 296 -3.53 9.54 -10.84
CA TRP A 296 -2.74 8.34 -10.69
C TRP A 296 -3.50 7.08 -11.12
N TYR A 297 -2.76 6.05 -11.47
CA TYR A 297 -3.27 4.70 -11.70
C TYR A 297 -3.79 4.08 -10.39
N GLU A 298 -5.07 4.08 -10.19
CA GLU A 298 -5.76 3.41 -9.08
C GLU A 298 -6.49 2.14 -9.46
#